data_ba2f9dbfedc695ed46e144cf3ff64a14
#
_entry.id   ba2f9dbfedc695ed46e144cf3ff64a14
#
_cell.length_a   1.000
_cell.length_b   1.000
_cell.length_c   1.000
_cell.angle_alpha   90.00
_cell.angle_beta   90.00
_cell.angle_gamma   90.00
#
_symmetry.space_group_name_H-M   'P 1'
#
loop_
_entity.id
_entity.type
_entity.pdbx_description
1 polymer ?
#
loop_
_entity_poly.entity_id
_entity_poly.type
_entity_poly.pdbx_seq_one_letter_code
_entity_poly.pdbx_strand_id
1 'polypeptide(L)'
;MSEAPWFLYLIECADGALYTGIALDPAARYAQHRAGKGAKYTRANRPVRLIGAMAYPDRSTATRAEMAFKRMSAADKRARIWAFEDV
;
A
#
# COMPACT_ATOMS: atom_id res chain seq x y z
N MET A 1 -4.96 -2.92 26.70
CA MET A 1 -5.78 -3.14 25.52
C MET A 1 -4.93 -2.84 24.28
N SER A 2 -4.83 -3.80 23.39
CA SER A 2 -4.01 -3.63 22.21
C SER A 2 -4.79 -2.91 21.12
N GLU A 3 -4.14 -2.00 20.43
CA GLU A 3 -4.72 -1.34 19.27
C GLU A 3 -4.66 -2.27 18.07
N ALA A 4 -5.60 -2.10 17.15
CA ALA A 4 -5.56 -2.82 15.89
C ALA A 4 -4.31 -2.39 15.11
N PRO A 5 -3.63 -3.31 14.44
CA PRO A 5 -2.45 -2.95 13.64
C PRO A 5 -2.86 -2.09 12.44
N TRP A 6 -1.92 -1.26 12.00
CA TRP A 6 -2.00 -0.54 10.74
C TRP A 6 -1.13 -1.28 9.73
N PHE A 7 -1.52 -1.22 8.47
CA PHE A 7 -0.82 -1.93 7.41
C PHE A 7 -0.28 -0.96 6.37
N LEU A 8 0.95 -1.20 5.96
CA LEU A 8 1.51 -0.62 4.75
C LEU A 8 1.13 -1.56 3.60
N TYR A 9 0.31 -1.08 2.65
CA TYR A 9 -0.12 -1.91 1.53
C TYR A 9 0.55 -1.46 0.24
N LEU A 10 0.60 -2.38 -0.72
CA LEU A 10 1.25 -2.15 -2.00
C LEU A 10 0.31 -2.56 -3.13
N ILE A 11 0.07 -1.65 -4.05
CA ILE A 11 -0.81 -1.85 -5.20
C ILE A 11 0.00 -1.72 -6.48
N GLU A 12 -0.23 -2.65 -7.41
CA GLU A 12 0.29 -2.53 -8.77
C GLU A 12 -0.77 -1.85 -9.64
N CYS A 13 -0.34 -0.84 -10.40
CA CYS A 13 -1.20 -0.06 -11.28
C CYS A 13 -1.01 -0.48 -12.74
N ALA A 14 -1.93 -0.05 -13.61
CA ALA A 14 -1.97 -0.47 -15.00
C ALA A 14 -0.71 -0.15 -15.79
N ASP A 15 0.00 0.93 -15.44
CA ASP A 15 1.26 1.31 -16.09
C ASP A 15 2.47 0.60 -15.49
N GLY A 16 2.26 -0.33 -14.57
CA GLY A 16 3.34 -1.05 -13.89
C GLY A 16 3.90 -0.33 -12.67
N ALA A 17 3.46 0.88 -12.37
CA ALA A 17 3.90 1.60 -11.19
C ALA A 17 3.35 0.97 -9.91
N LEU A 18 4.06 1.17 -8.81
CA LEU A 18 3.67 0.67 -7.50
C LEU A 18 3.20 1.84 -6.64
N TYR A 19 1.97 1.75 -6.15
CA TYR A 19 1.38 2.72 -5.24
C TYR A 19 1.33 2.15 -3.84
N THR A 20 1.69 2.94 -2.84
CA THR A 20 1.64 2.51 -1.45
C THR A 20 0.85 3.48 -0.58
N GLY A 21 0.25 2.95 0.47
CA GLY A 21 -0.48 3.71 1.46
C GLY A 21 -0.57 2.93 2.75
N ILE A 22 -1.27 3.50 3.73
CA ILE A 22 -1.53 2.79 4.99
C ILE A 22 -3.02 2.69 5.23
N ALA A 23 -3.45 1.62 5.89
CA ALA A 23 -4.85 1.38 6.19
C ALA A 23 -5.00 0.38 7.34
N LEU A 24 -6.14 0.43 8.01
CA LEU A 24 -6.53 -0.61 8.98
C LEU A 24 -6.97 -1.88 8.26
N ASP A 25 -7.60 -1.72 7.09
CA ASP A 25 -8.08 -2.84 6.29
C ASP A 25 -7.64 -2.66 4.83
N PRO A 26 -6.49 -3.26 4.44
CA PRO A 26 -5.97 -3.07 3.09
C PRO A 26 -6.91 -3.53 1.97
N ALA A 27 -7.64 -4.64 2.18
CA ALA A 27 -8.55 -5.14 1.15
C ALA A 27 -9.70 -4.17 0.90
N ALA A 28 -10.28 -3.61 1.96
CA ALA A 28 -11.34 -2.62 1.85
C ALA A 28 -10.83 -1.34 1.19
N ARG A 29 -9.63 -0.90 1.55
CA ARG A 29 -9.02 0.29 0.95
C ARG A 29 -8.73 0.08 -0.53
N TYR A 30 -8.24 -1.11 -0.89
CA TYR A 30 -8.02 -1.46 -2.29
C TYR A 30 -9.32 -1.40 -3.09
N ALA A 31 -10.42 -1.91 -2.53
CA ALA A 31 -11.72 -1.83 -3.20
C ALA A 31 -12.13 -0.38 -3.46
N GLN A 32 -11.84 0.54 -2.53
CA GLN A 32 -12.09 1.97 -2.73
C GLN A 32 -11.25 2.54 -3.86
N HIS A 33 -9.96 2.18 -3.94
CA HIS A 33 -9.10 2.60 -5.03
C HIS A 33 -9.64 2.12 -6.39
N ARG A 34 -10.07 0.87 -6.45
CA ARG A 34 -10.62 0.31 -7.69
C ARG A 34 -11.91 0.99 -8.11
N ALA A 35 -12.71 1.42 -7.14
CA ALA A 35 -13.97 2.13 -7.41
C ALA A 35 -13.79 3.60 -7.78
N GLY A 36 -12.52 4.09 -7.83
CA GLY A 36 -12.23 5.47 -8.15
C GLY A 36 -12.45 6.43 -6.99
N LYS A 37 -12.54 5.90 -5.75
CA LYS A 37 -12.79 6.69 -4.54
C LYS A 37 -11.55 6.82 -3.67
N GLY A 38 -10.42 6.31 -4.14
CA GLY A 38 -9.16 6.37 -3.40
C GLY A 38 -8.38 7.64 -3.70
N ALA A 39 -7.04 7.51 -3.67
CA ALA A 39 -6.16 8.62 -3.92
C ALA A 39 -6.26 9.11 -5.37
N LYS A 40 -5.93 10.39 -5.57
CA LYS A 40 -5.92 10.99 -6.91
C LYS A 40 -5.05 10.18 -7.88
N TYR A 41 -3.90 9.70 -7.41
CA TYR A 41 -2.99 8.91 -8.24
C TYR A 41 -3.67 7.66 -8.80
N THR A 42 -4.40 6.91 -7.96
CA THR A 42 -5.05 5.67 -8.38
C THR A 42 -6.31 5.90 -9.20
N ARG A 43 -6.87 7.12 -9.19
CA ARG A 43 -7.95 7.48 -10.12
C ARG A 43 -7.42 7.75 -11.52
N ALA A 44 -6.22 8.30 -11.62
CA ALA A 44 -5.56 8.57 -12.90
C ALA A 44 -4.86 7.34 -13.45
N ASN A 45 -4.37 6.46 -12.55
CA ASN A 45 -3.60 5.28 -12.91
C ASN A 45 -4.23 4.06 -12.25
N ARG A 46 -5.01 3.33 -13.02
CA ARG A 46 -5.92 2.30 -12.54
C ARG A 46 -5.22 1.19 -11.74
N PRO A 47 -5.70 0.87 -10.53
CA PRO A 47 -5.17 -0.28 -9.78
C PRO A 47 -5.55 -1.59 -10.46
N VAL A 48 -4.60 -2.52 -10.56
CA VAL A 48 -4.86 -3.83 -11.15
C VAL A 48 -4.68 -4.96 -10.17
N ARG A 49 -3.88 -4.78 -9.11
CA ARG A 49 -3.64 -5.85 -8.15
C ARG A 49 -3.19 -5.29 -6.80
N LEU A 50 -3.78 -5.82 -5.71
CA LEU A 50 -3.26 -5.62 -4.37
C LEU A 50 -2.16 -6.67 -4.16
N ILE A 51 -0.91 -6.24 -4.14
CA ILE A 51 0.23 -7.14 -4.00
C ILE A 51 0.26 -7.75 -2.60
N GLY A 52 0.04 -6.91 -1.57
CA GLY A 52 0.05 -7.39 -0.21
C GLY A 52 0.19 -6.25 0.79
N ALA A 53 0.47 -6.60 2.03
CA ALA A 53 0.60 -5.63 3.11
C ALA A 53 1.59 -6.10 4.17
N MET A 54 2.11 -5.14 4.93
CA MET A 54 2.97 -5.39 6.08
C MET A 54 2.34 -4.74 7.30
N ALA A 55 2.24 -5.49 8.41
CA ALA A 55 1.64 -5.01 9.63
C ALA A 55 2.62 -4.19 10.46
N TYR A 56 2.12 -3.12 11.07
CA TYR A 56 2.85 -2.29 12.02
C TYR A 56 1.99 -2.11 13.27
N PRO A 57 2.62 -1.90 14.45
CA PRO A 57 1.85 -1.86 15.69
C PRO A 57 0.88 -0.68 15.79
N ASP A 58 1.15 0.42 15.10
CA ASP A 58 0.32 1.61 15.16
C ASP A 58 0.44 2.44 13.88
N ARG A 59 -0.38 3.49 13.80
CA ARG A 59 -0.40 4.38 12.64
C ARG A 59 0.92 5.12 12.45
N SER A 60 1.55 5.53 13.54
CA SER A 60 2.79 6.31 13.48
C SER A 60 3.92 5.52 12.82
N THR A 61 4.12 4.25 13.25
CA THR A 61 5.15 3.40 12.65
C THR A 61 4.83 3.04 11.21
N ALA A 62 3.55 2.80 10.88
CA ALA A 62 3.14 2.55 9.51
C ALA A 62 3.38 3.78 8.63
N THR A 63 3.10 4.99 9.13
CA THR A 63 3.33 6.23 8.40
C THR A 63 4.81 6.42 8.08
N ARG A 64 5.69 6.16 9.05
CA ARG A 64 7.14 6.27 8.83
C ARG A 64 7.61 5.26 7.79
N ALA A 65 7.09 4.04 7.83
CA ALA A 65 7.42 3.02 6.84
C ALA A 65 6.95 3.43 5.45
N GLU A 66 5.75 4.02 5.35
CA GLU A 66 5.23 4.53 4.07
C GLU A 66 6.14 5.60 3.49
N MET A 67 6.55 6.56 4.32
CA MET A 67 7.43 7.64 3.89
C MET A 67 8.76 7.10 3.38
N ALA A 68 9.35 6.15 4.10
CA ALA A 68 10.61 5.53 3.70
C ALA A 68 10.46 4.77 2.37
N PHE A 69 9.37 4.03 2.22
CA PHE A 69 9.10 3.26 1.00
C PHE A 69 8.91 4.17 -0.21
N LYS A 70 8.17 5.27 -0.03
CA LYS A 70 7.92 6.23 -1.12
C LYS A 70 9.20 6.88 -1.66
N ARG A 71 10.25 6.96 -0.85
CA ARG A 71 11.53 7.54 -1.26
C ARG A 71 12.39 6.59 -2.08
N MET A 72 12.04 5.31 -2.13
CA MET A 72 12.82 4.32 -2.87
C MET A 72 12.62 4.49 -4.37
N SER A 73 13.66 4.10 -5.14
CA SER A 73 13.54 3.99 -6.58
C SER A 73 12.54 2.90 -6.95
N ALA A 74 12.04 2.91 -8.18
CA ALA A 74 11.16 1.86 -8.67
C ALA A 74 11.82 0.48 -8.55
N ALA A 75 13.12 0.38 -8.86
CA ALA A 75 13.85 -0.89 -8.75
C ALA A 75 13.91 -1.38 -7.30
N ASP A 76 14.17 -0.47 -6.34
CA ASP A 76 14.24 -0.84 -4.93
C ASP A 76 12.88 -1.27 -4.40
N LYS A 77 11.80 -0.60 -4.81
CA LYS A 77 10.44 -0.99 -4.44
C LYS A 77 10.14 -2.41 -4.91
N ARG A 78 10.45 -2.72 -6.17
CA ARG A 78 10.22 -4.05 -6.74
C ARG A 78 11.03 -5.12 -6.04
N ALA A 79 12.25 -4.80 -5.64
CA ALA A 79 13.11 -5.73 -4.91
C ALA A 79 12.56 -6.09 -3.53
N ARG A 80 11.63 -5.30 -3.00
CA ARG A 80 11.03 -5.52 -1.68
C ARG A 80 9.61 -6.08 -1.72
N ILE A 81 9.09 -6.39 -2.88
CA ILE A 81 7.71 -6.93 -3.01
C ILE A 81 7.53 -8.19 -2.17
N TRP A 82 8.57 -9.02 -2.09
CA TRP A 82 8.52 -10.28 -1.34
C TRP A 82 8.22 -10.09 0.15
N ALA A 83 8.49 -8.91 0.70
CA ALA A 83 8.25 -8.63 2.12
C ALA A 83 6.77 -8.37 2.42
N PHE A 84 5.95 -8.12 1.40
CA PHE A 84 4.52 -7.86 1.57
C PHE A 84 3.77 -9.18 1.52
N GLU A 85 2.97 -9.45 2.55
CA GLU A 85 2.20 -10.68 2.62
C GLU A 85 0.85 -10.51 1.93
N ASP A 86 0.34 -11.58 1.34
CA ASP A 86 -0.99 -11.60 0.74
C ASP A 86 -2.05 -11.28 1.79
N VAL A 87 -3.06 -10.54 1.40
CA VAL A 87 -4.17 -10.15 2.27
C VAL A 87 -5.52 -10.54 1.68
#